data_0a1386547b3cca351a8c97e7cf82eca3
#
_entry.id   0a1386547b3cca351a8c97e7cf82eca3
#
_cell.length_a   1.000
_cell.length_b   1.000
_cell.length_c   1.000
_cell.angle_alpha   90.00
_cell.angle_beta   90.00
_cell.angle_gamma   90.00
#
_symmetry.space_group_name_H-M   'P 1'
#
loop_
_entity.id
_entity.type
_entity.pdbx_description
1 polymer ?
#
loop_
_entity_poly.entity_id
_entity_poly.type
_entity_poly.pdbx_seq_one_letter_code
_entity_poly.pdbx_strand_id
1 'polypeptide(L)'
;AAETVVVPPSQELVDFMALRAKAEGSPVDFVFPEEGVSYVTEPVAIMKKAEGNAAAQKFVDFLLSEQGQELIVEQGYIPARNGVASPEGFPERADITLMAFDPAKALADTDANKDRFAKIFGVE
;
A
#
# COMPACT_ATOMS: atom_id res chain seq x y z
N ALA A 1 -2.42 28.58 9.01
CA ALA A 1 -2.35 27.76 7.81
C ALA A 1 -1.41 26.61 8.13
N ALA A 2 -1.89 25.37 8.03
CA ALA A 2 -1.04 24.20 8.21
C ALA A 2 -0.07 24.15 7.02
N GLU A 3 1.21 24.08 7.33
CA GLU A 3 2.26 23.95 6.33
C GLU A 3 2.25 22.50 5.83
N THR A 4 2.00 22.31 4.54
CA THR A 4 2.06 20.98 3.94
C THR A 4 3.51 20.52 3.92
N VAL A 5 3.86 19.57 4.75
CA VAL A 5 5.19 18.95 4.73
C VAL A 5 5.23 17.92 3.62
N VAL A 6 5.95 18.22 2.56
CA VAL A 6 6.28 17.23 1.54
C VAL A 6 7.42 16.37 2.08
N VAL A 7 7.12 15.12 2.41
CA VAL A 7 8.15 14.17 2.87
C VAL A 7 9.01 13.78 1.67
N PRO A 8 10.33 13.94 1.74
CA PRO A 8 11.20 13.53 0.65
C PRO A 8 11.15 12.03 0.41
N PRO A 9 11.31 11.57 -0.83
CA PRO A 9 11.15 10.16 -1.23
C PRO A 9 12.16 9.18 -0.61
N SER A 10 13.13 9.66 0.17
CA SER A 10 14.05 8.83 0.95
C SER A 10 13.46 8.24 2.23
N GLN A 11 12.24 8.64 2.60
CA GLN A 11 11.50 8.03 3.70
C GLN A 11 10.30 7.32 3.09
N GLU A 12 10.31 6.00 3.15
CA GLU A 12 9.17 5.18 2.73
C GLU A 12 7.98 5.45 3.65
N LEU A 13 7.24 6.51 3.32
CA LEU A 13 5.95 6.77 3.94
C LEU A 13 4.89 6.10 3.09
N VAL A 14 4.33 5.01 3.60
CA VAL A 14 3.17 4.38 2.98
C VAL A 14 1.88 4.98 3.55
N ASP A 15 0.82 4.92 2.79
CA ASP A 15 -0.48 5.52 3.06
C ASP A 15 -1.01 5.27 4.48
N PHE A 16 -0.95 4.02 4.96
CA PHE A 16 -1.40 3.67 6.32
C PHE A 16 -0.58 4.34 7.43
N MET A 17 0.71 4.63 7.20
CA MET A 17 1.54 5.36 8.16
C MET A 17 1.12 6.81 8.27
N ALA A 18 0.82 7.45 7.13
CA ALA A 18 0.31 8.82 7.11
C ALA A 18 -1.06 8.91 7.81
N LEU A 19 -1.95 7.95 7.53
CA LEU A 19 -3.27 7.88 8.17
C LEU A 19 -3.16 7.71 9.70
N ARG A 20 -2.29 6.81 10.15
CA ARG A 20 -2.04 6.59 11.58
C ARG A 20 -1.47 7.85 12.25
N ALA A 21 -0.46 8.49 11.65
CA ALA A 21 0.11 9.73 12.17
C ALA A 21 -0.93 10.85 12.25
N LYS A 22 -1.81 10.96 11.24
CA LYS A 22 -2.94 11.91 11.24
C LYS A 22 -3.92 11.61 12.37
N ALA A 23 -4.28 10.36 12.60
CA ALA A 23 -5.16 9.93 13.70
C ALA A 23 -4.54 10.22 15.09
N GLU A 24 -3.23 10.19 15.21
CA GLU A 24 -2.45 10.57 16.41
C GLU A 24 -2.27 12.09 16.58
N GLY A 25 -2.85 12.89 15.66
CA GLY A 25 -2.84 14.36 15.74
C GLY A 25 -1.65 15.02 15.04
N SER A 26 -0.85 14.30 14.28
CA SER A 26 0.21 14.91 13.45
C SER A 26 -0.39 15.73 12.30
N PRO A 27 0.18 16.88 11.94
CA PRO A 27 -0.32 17.74 10.86
C PRO A 27 0.12 17.20 9.48
N VAL A 28 -0.25 15.97 9.17
CA VAL A 28 0.07 15.27 7.92
C VAL A 28 -1.22 14.86 7.23
N ASP A 29 -1.17 14.72 5.90
CA ASP A 29 -2.25 14.17 5.10
C ASP A 29 -1.69 13.35 3.95
N PHE A 30 -2.53 12.52 3.35
CA PHE A 30 -2.20 11.74 2.17
C PHE A 30 -3.00 12.24 0.97
N VAL A 31 -2.31 12.43 -0.16
CA VAL A 31 -2.94 12.91 -1.39
C VAL A 31 -2.88 11.83 -2.45
N PHE A 32 -4.03 11.51 -3.02
CA PHE A 32 -4.13 10.64 -4.19
C PHE A 32 -4.02 11.52 -5.45
N PRO A 33 -2.91 11.43 -6.23
CA PRO A 33 -2.74 12.23 -7.44
C PRO A 33 -3.77 11.84 -8.52
N GLU A 34 -4.22 12.84 -9.27
CA GLU A 34 -5.20 12.63 -10.36
C GLU A 34 -4.65 11.75 -11.49
N GLU A 35 -3.32 11.79 -11.70
CA GLU A 35 -2.61 10.95 -12.68
C GLU A 35 -2.63 9.46 -12.33
N GLY A 36 -2.96 9.16 -11.10
CA GLY A 36 -2.95 7.83 -10.52
C GLY A 36 -1.83 7.61 -9.52
N VAL A 37 -2.00 6.60 -8.70
CA VAL A 37 -1.03 6.19 -7.68
C VAL A 37 -0.33 4.90 -8.09
N SER A 38 0.95 4.78 -7.74
CA SER A 38 1.59 3.48 -7.70
C SER A 38 1.03 2.70 -6.51
N TYR A 39 0.90 1.39 -6.66
CA TYR A 39 0.48 0.55 -5.55
C TYR A 39 1.47 -0.59 -5.35
N VAL A 40 1.68 -0.93 -4.11
CA VAL A 40 2.42 -2.11 -3.71
C VAL A 40 1.44 -3.03 -3.01
N THR A 41 1.30 -4.24 -3.53
CA THR A 41 0.49 -5.26 -2.88
C THR A 41 1.28 -5.90 -1.75
N GLU A 42 0.62 -6.18 -0.63
CA GLU A 42 1.18 -6.99 0.44
C GLU A 42 0.75 -8.46 0.24
N PRO A 43 1.58 -9.25 -0.45
CA PRO A 43 1.18 -10.60 -0.83
C PRO A 43 1.26 -11.55 0.36
N VAL A 44 0.30 -12.46 0.45
CA VAL A 44 0.37 -13.65 1.30
C VAL A 44 0.60 -14.87 0.43
N ALA A 45 1.48 -15.78 0.86
CA ALA A 45 1.74 -17.02 0.14
C ALA A 45 1.93 -18.21 1.10
N ILE A 46 1.45 -19.37 0.69
CA ILE A 46 1.73 -20.64 1.39
C ILE A 46 3.05 -21.19 0.85
N MET A 47 4.01 -21.36 1.74
CA MET A 47 5.30 -21.93 1.36
C MET A 47 5.15 -23.37 0.86
N LYS A 48 5.97 -23.77 -0.12
CA LYS A 48 5.93 -25.12 -0.72
C LYS A 48 5.94 -26.26 0.32
N LYS A 49 6.73 -26.12 1.39
CA LYS A 49 6.80 -27.11 2.48
C LYS A 49 5.50 -27.26 3.28
N ALA A 50 4.61 -26.27 3.17
CA ALA A 50 3.28 -26.26 3.80
C ALA A 50 2.15 -26.47 2.79
N GLU A 51 2.48 -26.88 1.56
CA GLU A 51 1.50 -27.24 0.53
C GLU A 51 0.58 -28.34 1.06
N GLY A 52 -0.73 -28.14 0.87
CA GLY A 52 -1.76 -29.07 1.39
C GLY A 52 -2.05 -28.94 2.89
N ASN A 53 -1.42 -28.04 3.61
CA ASN A 53 -1.72 -27.80 5.02
C ASN A 53 -3.06 -27.05 5.15
N ALA A 54 -4.08 -27.76 5.66
CA ALA A 54 -5.43 -27.22 5.80
C ALA A 54 -5.51 -26.01 6.75
N ALA A 55 -4.65 -25.92 7.77
CA ALA A 55 -4.61 -24.78 8.67
C ALA A 55 -4.04 -23.54 7.97
N ALA A 56 -2.99 -23.70 7.15
CA ALA A 56 -2.44 -22.61 6.35
C ALA A 56 -3.47 -22.08 5.33
N GLN A 57 -4.20 -22.97 4.67
CA GLN A 57 -5.30 -22.57 3.79
C GLN A 57 -6.39 -21.79 4.52
N LYS A 58 -6.87 -22.33 5.65
CA LYS A 58 -7.89 -21.62 6.46
C LYS A 58 -7.44 -20.24 6.91
N PHE A 59 -6.17 -20.07 7.22
CA PHE A 59 -5.64 -18.76 7.59
C PHE A 59 -5.65 -17.77 6.42
N VAL A 60 -5.23 -18.21 5.22
CA VAL A 60 -5.32 -17.38 4.02
C VAL A 60 -6.77 -17.05 3.67
N ASP A 61 -7.66 -18.05 3.73
CA ASP A 61 -9.09 -17.84 3.49
C ASP A 61 -9.69 -16.83 4.48
N PHE A 62 -9.27 -16.89 5.75
CA PHE A 62 -9.68 -15.91 6.75
C PHE A 62 -9.18 -14.51 6.41
N LEU A 63 -7.91 -14.34 6.05
CA LEU A 63 -7.36 -13.03 5.67
C LEU A 63 -8.12 -12.41 4.48
N LEU A 64 -8.59 -13.25 3.54
CA LEU A 64 -9.35 -12.81 2.37
C LEU A 64 -10.86 -12.74 2.61
N SER A 65 -11.34 -13.14 3.79
CA SER A 65 -12.75 -13.02 4.17
C SER A 65 -13.13 -11.57 4.46
N GLU A 66 -14.42 -11.27 4.49
CA GLU A 66 -14.93 -9.96 4.88
C GLU A 66 -14.41 -9.56 6.27
N GLN A 67 -14.56 -10.42 7.27
CA GLN A 67 -14.08 -10.21 8.62
C GLN A 67 -12.56 -9.97 8.69
N GLY A 68 -11.76 -10.74 7.94
CA GLY A 68 -10.32 -10.55 7.87
C GLY A 68 -9.93 -9.22 7.24
N GLN A 69 -10.67 -8.79 6.22
CA GLN A 69 -10.44 -7.50 5.55
C GLN A 69 -10.90 -6.31 6.39
N GLU A 70 -11.96 -6.44 7.19
CA GLU A 70 -12.34 -5.43 8.18
C GLU A 70 -11.23 -5.18 9.21
N LEU A 71 -10.60 -6.25 9.73
CA LEU A 71 -9.43 -6.13 10.62
C LEU A 71 -8.24 -5.44 9.94
N ILE A 72 -8.05 -5.65 8.64
CA ILE A 72 -7.01 -4.97 7.86
C ILE A 72 -7.31 -3.47 7.76
N VAL A 73 -8.57 -3.10 7.53
CA VAL A 73 -9.04 -1.71 7.52
C VAL A 73 -8.82 -1.02 8.87
N GLU A 74 -9.06 -1.71 9.99
CA GLU A 74 -8.77 -1.19 11.34
C GLU A 74 -7.28 -0.84 11.54
N GLN A 75 -6.39 -1.48 10.78
CA GLN A 75 -4.96 -1.17 10.78
C GLN A 75 -4.57 -0.04 9.80
N GLY A 76 -5.54 0.53 9.09
CA GLY A 76 -5.34 1.64 8.16
C GLY A 76 -5.05 1.21 6.71
N TYR A 77 -5.17 -0.07 6.38
CA TYR A 77 -4.94 -0.55 5.01
C TYR A 77 -6.20 -0.50 4.15
N ILE A 78 -6.02 -0.24 2.87
CA ILE A 78 -7.11 -0.34 1.89
C ILE A 78 -7.41 -1.82 1.65
N PRO A 79 -8.68 -2.26 1.78
CA PRO A 79 -9.03 -3.68 1.67
C PRO A 79 -8.82 -4.21 0.25
N ALA A 80 -8.36 -5.45 0.13
CA ALA A 80 -8.26 -6.15 -1.14
C ALA A 80 -9.61 -6.67 -1.66
N ARG A 81 -10.59 -6.83 -0.76
CA ARG A 81 -11.92 -7.38 -1.05
C ARG A 81 -12.91 -6.28 -1.41
N ASN A 82 -13.64 -6.48 -2.50
CA ASN A 82 -14.76 -5.61 -2.86
C ASN A 82 -15.90 -5.75 -1.83
N GLY A 83 -16.54 -4.62 -1.50
CA GLY A 83 -17.65 -4.58 -0.54
C GLY A 83 -17.24 -4.36 0.91
N VAL A 84 -15.94 -4.33 1.22
CA VAL A 84 -15.41 -3.84 2.48
C VAL A 84 -15.01 -2.38 2.29
N ALA A 85 -15.51 -1.49 3.14
CA ALA A 85 -15.25 -0.05 3.06
C ALA A 85 -13.78 0.27 3.34
N SER A 86 -13.24 1.28 2.70
CA SER A 86 -11.90 1.81 2.97
C SER A 86 -11.81 2.47 4.35
N PRO A 87 -10.61 2.67 4.91
CA PRO A 87 -10.44 3.42 6.15
C PRO A 87 -11.02 4.83 6.05
N GLU A 88 -11.49 5.38 7.18
CA GLU A 88 -12.01 6.74 7.23
C GLU A 88 -10.99 7.76 6.71
N GLY A 89 -11.42 8.62 5.81
CA GLY A 89 -10.59 9.63 5.17
C GLY A 89 -9.90 9.17 3.89
N PHE A 90 -10.01 7.90 3.52
CA PHE A 90 -9.54 7.38 2.23
C PHE A 90 -10.69 7.20 1.23
N PRO A 91 -10.43 7.37 -0.06
CA PRO A 91 -11.41 7.02 -1.09
C PRO A 91 -11.68 5.52 -1.09
N GLU A 92 -12.84 5.13 -1.59
CA GLU A 92 -13.11 3.73 -1.84
C GLU A 92 -12.13 3.17 -2.88
N ARG A 93 -11.75 1.92 -2.72
CA ARG A 93 -10.79 1.27 -3.63
C ARG A 93 -11.17 1.41 -5.11
N ALA A 94 -12.45 1.38 -5.42
CA ALA A 94 -12.95 1.52 -6.79
C ALA A 94 -12.73 2.93 -7.37
N ASP A 95 -12.57 3.93 -6.53
CA ASP A 95 -12.39 5.34 -6.93
C ASP A 95 -10.91 5.74 -7.03
N ILE A 96 -10.00 4.83 -6.64
CA ILE A 96 -8.56 5.07 -6.72
C ILE A 96 -8.07 4.75 -8.14
N THR A 97 -7.56 5.76 -8.84
CA THR A 97 -6.89 5.56 -10.12
C THR A 97 -5.52 4.94 -9.90
N LEU A 98 -5.29 3.75 -10.41
CA LEU A 98 -4.01 3.06 -10.31
C LEU A 98 -3.18 3.26 -11.58
N MET A 99 -1.89 3.56 -11.40
CA MET A 99 -0.93 3.58 -12.50
C MET A 99 -0.71 2.16 -13.02
N ALA A 100 -0.50 2.03 -14.33
CA ALA A 100 -0.11 0.74 -14.91
C ALA A 100 1.26 0.31 -14.36
N PHE A 101 1.32 -0.88 -13.81
CA PHE A 101 2.52 -1.45 -13.24
C PHE A 101 2.79 -2.86 -13.81
N ASP A 102 3.98 -3.05 -14.36
CA ASP A 102 4.48 -4.35 -14.80
C ASP A 102 5.58 -4.81 -13.84
N PRO A 103 5.28 -5.80 -12.96
CA PRO A 103 6.25 -6.27 -11.97
C PRO A 103 7.49 -6.92 -12.59
N ALA A 104 7.35 -7.61 -13.72
CA ALA A 104 8.48 -8.26 -14.38
C ALA A 104 9.45 -7.22 -14.97
N LYS A 105 8.89 -6.18 -15.61
CA LYS A 105 9.68 -5.06 -16.11
C LYS A 105 10.32 -4.27 -14.97
N ALA A 106 9.59 -3.98 -13.91
CA ALA A 106 10.11 -3.27 -12.74
C ALA A 106 11.29 -4.01 -12.11
N LEU A 107 11.20 -5.34 -12.00
CA LEU A 107 12.30 -6.18 -11.50
C LEU A 107 13.51 -6.14 -12.45
N ALA A 108 13.30 -6.26 -13.75
CA ALA A 108 14.38 -6.22 -14.75
C ALA A 108 15.11 -4.87 -14.77
N ASP A 109 14.37 -3.78 -14.57
CA ASP A 109 14.88 -2.41 -14.62
C ASP A 109 15.32 -1.87 -13.23
N THR A 110 15.40 -2.71 -12.20
CA THR A 110 15.61 -2.28 -10.80
C THR A 110 16.81 -1.33 -10.65
N ASP A 111 17.97 -1.70 -11.18
CA ASP A 111 19.20 -0.89 -11.02
C ASP A 111 19.11 0.41 -11.81
N ALA A 112 18.61 0.37 -13.05
CA ALA A 112 18.40 1.55 -13.87
C ALA A 112 17.39 2.53 -13.22
N ASN A 113 16.36 2.00 -12.56
CA ASN A 113 15.37 2.81 -11.84
C ASN A 113 15.98 3.46 -10.60
N LYS A 114 16.81 2.74 -9.83
CA LYS A 114 17.54 3.30 -8.69
C LYS A 114 18.48 4.42 -9.12
N ASP A 115 19.26 4.21 -10.18
CA ASP A 115 20.17 5.22 -10.72
C ASP A 115 19.42 6.47 -11.19
N ARG A 116 18.26 6.26 -11.84
CA ARG A 116 17.42 7.36 -12.31
C ARG A 116 16.84 8.14 -11.13
N PHE A 117 16.36 7.42 -10.11
CA PHE A 117 15.86 8.03 -8.88
C PHE A 117 16.95 8.88 -8.19
N ALA A 118 18.13 8.31 -7.99
CA ALA A 118 19.26 9.01 -7.39
C ALA A 118 19.63 10.30 -8.16
N LYS A 119 19.63 10.24 -9.50
CA LYS A 119 19.88 11.42 -10.33
C LYS A 119 18.81 12.49 -10.23
N ILE A 120 17.53 12.11 -10.14
CA ILE A 120 16.41 13.06 -10.04
C ILE A 120 16.40 13.76 -8.69
N PHE A 121 16.64 13.02 -7.62
CA PHE A 121 16.49 13.50 -6.24
C PHE A 121 17.83 13.89 -5.59
N GLY A 122 18.97 13.68 -6.25
CA GLY A 122 20.29 14.03 -5.72
C GLY A 122 20.68 13.23 -4.49
N VAL A 123 20.24 11.97 -4.39
CA VAL A 123 20.54 11.04 -3.30
C VAL A 123 21.51 9.95 -3.79
N GLU A 124 22.44 9.50 -2.94
CA GLU A 124 23.38 8.41 -3.21
C GLU A 124 22.90 7.10 -2.59
#